data_08690e98b5589389934b38c0a693e101
#
_entry.id   08690e98b5589389934b38c0a693e101
#
_cell.length_a   1.000
_cell.length_b   1.000
_cell.length_c   1.000
_cell.angle_alpha   90.00
_cell.angle_beta   90.00
_cell.angle_gamma   90.00
#
_symmetry.space_group_name_H-M   'P 1'
#
loop_
_entity.id
_entity.type
_entity.pdbx_description
1 polymer ?
#
loop_
_entity_poly.entity_id
_entity_poly.type
_entity_poly.pdbx_seq_one_letter_code
_entity_poly.pdbx_strand_id
1 'polypeptide(L)'
;MTFGTPESIVFAAATMGDVREGFDFFPLTVEYEERLYAGGRIPGSFFRREGRPGTDAILVARLTDRPLRPLFQDGMRNEVQVAMFSLSSDGVNPLDVLAINAASAAIVISDIPWGGPVGAVRVGRVNGEFVINP
;
A
#
# COMPACT_ATOMS: atom_id res chain seq x y z
N MET A 1 8.04 1.29 -8.17
CA MET A 1 9.05 1.69 -7.17
C MET A 1 9.14 0.63 -6.08
N THR A 2 10.32 0.33 -5.57
CA THR A 2 10.51 -0.54 -4.41
C THR A 2 10.91 0.29 -3.20
N PHE A 3 10.38 -0.04 -2.03
CA PHE A 3 10.63 0.66 -0.78
C PHE A 3 10.80 -0.36 0.35
N GLY A 4 11.76 -0.15 1.23
CA GLY A 4 11.95 -1.03 2.37
C GLY A 4 13.37 -1.07 2.90
N THR A 5 13.62 -2.01 3.80
CA THR A 5 14.94 -2.40 4.30
C THR A 5 15.56 -3.47 3.39
N PRO A 6 16.84 -3.85 3.58
CA PRO A 6 17.44 -4.95 2.82
C PRO A 6 16.67 -6.28 2.92
N GLU A 7 16.00 -6.51 4.05
CA GLU A 7 15.29 -7.76 4.34
C GLU A 7 13.78 -7.69 4.02
N SER A 8 13.17 -6.48 4.07
CA SER A 8 11.74 -6.29 3.84
C SER A 8 11.51 -5.26 2.73
N ILE A 9 10.90 -5.69 1.63
CA ILE A 9 10.73 -4.88 0.42
C ILE A 9 9.27 -4.92 -0.02
N VAL A 10 8.70 -3.73 -0.23
CA VAL A 10 7.38 -3.54 -0.88
C VAL A 10 7.58 -2.83 -2.21
N PHE A 11 7.02 -3.41 -3.26
CA PHE A 11 6.90 -2.76 -4.56
C PHE A 11 5.59 -1.98 -4.60
N ALA A 12 5.61 -0.74 -5.07
CA ALA A 12 4.42 0.06 -5.30
C ALA A 12 4.44 0.70 -6.69
N ALA A 13 3.29 0.69 -7.35
CA ALA A 13 3.05 1.34 -8.62
C ALA A 13 1.80 2.21 -8.52
N ALA A 14 1.87 3.44 -9.01
CA ALA A 14 0.75 4.35 -9.13
C ALA A 14 0.51 4.67 -10.60
N THR A 15 -0.74 4.57 -11.03
CA THR A 15 -1.17 4.86 -12.40
C THR A 15 -2.41 5.74 -12.38
N MET A 16 -2.53 6.61 -13.36
CA MET A 16 -3.70 7.46 -13.58
C MET A 16 -4.24 7.22 -14.98
N GLY A 17 -5.52 6.93 -15.06
CA GLY A 17 -6.26 6.78 -16.32
C GLY A 17 -7.11 7.98 -16.65
N ASP A 18 -7.84 7.87 -17.74
CA ASP A 18 -8.78 8.88 -18.18
C ASP A 18 -10.03 8.97 -17.30
N VAL A 19 -10.75 10.07 -17.44
CA VAL A 19 -12.06 10.24 -16.79
C VAL A 19 -13.05 9.29 -17.43
N ARG A 20 -13.70 8.44 -16.65
CA ARG A 20 -14.81 7.60 -17.10
C ARG A 20 -16.13 8.36 -16.97
N GLU A 21 -16.91 8.38 -18.03
CA GLU A 21 -18.25 8.95 -17.99
C GLU A 21 -19.16 8.19 -17.01
N GLY A 22 -19.97 8.93 -16.25
CA GLY A 22 -20.94 8.37 -15.32
C GLY A 22 -20.49 8.18 -13.87
N PHE A 23 -19.25 8.57 -13.53
CA PHE A 23 -18.79 8.56 -12.14
C PHE A 23 -18.94 9.93 -11.47
N ASP A 24 -19.74 9.97 -10.39
CA ASP A 24 -19.93 11.17 -9.57
C ASP A 24 -18.92 11.29 -8.43
N PHE A 25 -18.05 10.30 -8.27
CA PHE A 25 -17.06 10.20 -7.19
C PHE A 25 -15.64 10.01 -7.73
N PHE A 26 -14.66 10.21 -6.88
CA PHE A 26 -13.25 9.96 -7.21
C PHE A 26 -12.94 8.45 -7.16
N PRO A 27 -12.63 7.82 -8.31
CA PRO A 27 -12.38 6.38 -8.39
C PRO A 27 -10.91 6.05 -8.04
N LEU A 28 -10.58 6.10 -6.75
CA LEU A 28 -9.29 5.62 -6.24
C LEU A 28 -9.39 4.15 -5.86
N THR A 29 -8.52 3.34 -6.44
CA THR A 29 -8.37 1.92 -6.10
C THR A 29 -6.98 1.71 -5.49
N VAL A 30 -6.95 1.18 -4.26
CA VAL A 30 -5.71 0.81 -3.57
C VAL A 30 -5.73 -0.69 -3.33
N GLU A 31 -4.73 -1.38 -3.86
CA GLU A 31 -4.60 -2.82 -3.76
C GLU A 31 -3.28 -3.19 -3.08
N TYR A 32 -3.33 -4.14 -2.17
CA TYR A 32 -2.15 -4.70 -1.52
C TYR A 32 -2.23 -6.23 -1.58
N GLU A 33 -1.17 -6.85 -2.04
CA GLU A 33 -1.07 -8.30 -2.10
C GLU A 33 0.21 -8.78 -1.39
N GLU A 34 0.02 -9.69 -0.45
CA GLU A 34 1.11 -10.43 0.16
C GLU A 34 1.40 -11.68 -0.68
N ARG A 35 2.57 -11.72 -1.27
CA ARG A 35 3.01 -12.86 -2.06
C ARG A 35 3.72 -13.87 -1.16
N LEU A 36 3.39 -15.15 -1.34
CA LEU A 36 3.99 -16.24 -0.54
C LEU A 36 5.50 -16.33 -0.71
N TYR A 37 6.01 -15.97 -1.88
CA TYR A 37 7.45 -15.93 -2.14
C TYR A 37 8.19 -14.87 -1.30
N ALA A 38 7.51 -13.81 -0.85
CA ALA A 38 8.09 -12.81 0.04
C ALA A 38 8.56 -13.41 1.38
N GLY A 39 7.85 -14.44 1.86
CA GLY A 39 8.24 -15.24 3.03
C GLY A 39 9.04 -16.50 2.69
N GLY A 40 9.59 -16.60 1.47
CA GLY A 40 10.36 -17.76 1.03
C GLY A 40 9.53 -19.03 0.83
N ARG A 41 8.21 -18.89 0.66
CA ARG A 41 7.28 -20.03 0.51
C ARG A 41 6.82 -20.16 -0.94
N ILE A 42 6.74 -21.40 -1.39
CA ILE A 42 6.14 -21.72 -2.71
C ILE A 42 4.61 -21.70 -2.56
N PRO A 43 3.89 -20.98 -3.44
CA PRO A 43 2.42 -20.97 -3.39
C PRO A 43 1.86 -22.38 -3.62
N GLY A 44 1.05 -22.81 -2.69
CA GLY A 44 0.06 -23.82 -2.97
C GLY A 44 0.38 -25.24 -2.64
N SER A 45 -0.73 -25.95 -2.49
CA SER A 45 -0.92 -27.37 -2.81
C SER A 45 -1.54 -27.46 -4.19
N PHE A 46 -1.64 -28.67 -4.75
CA PHE A 46 -2.26 -28.95 -6.04
C PHE A 46 -3.63 -28.27 -6.28
N PHE A 47 -4.36 -27.94 -5.21
CA PHE A 47 -5.68 -27.31 -5.24
C PHE A 47 -5.70 -25.83 -4.81
N ARG A 48 -4.59 -25.24 -4.34
CA ARG A 48 -4.54 -23.86 -3.85
C ARG A 48 -3.54 -23.04 -4.66
N ARG A 49 -4.09 -22.22 -5.57
CA ARG A 49 -3.34 -21.12 -6.18
C ARG A 49 -3.44 -19.89 -5.27
N GLU A 50 -2.52 -18.94 -5.43
CA GLU A 50 -2.71 -17.59 -4.90
C GLU A 50 -4.02 -17.06 -5.47
N GLY A 51 -5.03 -16.95 -4.62
CA GLY A 51 -6.37 -16.49 -4.96
C GLY A 51 -6.56 -15.03 -4.60
N ARG A 52 -7.76 -14.70 -4.12
CA ARG A 52 -8.10 -13.35 -3.67
C ARG A 52 -7.24 -12.96 -2.45
N PRO A 53 -6.92 -11.65 -2.27
CA PRO A 53 -6.23 -11.16 -1.10
C PRO A 53 -6.89 -11.62 0.20
N GLY A 54 -6.10 -12.02 1.18
CA GLY A 54 -6.58 -12.34 2.51
C GLY A 54 -7.15 -11.10 3.23
N THR A 55 -7.87 -11.32 4.34
CA THR A 55 -8.47 -10.24 5.13
C THR A 55 -7.42 -9.21 5.58
N ASP A 56 -6.25 -9.64 6.00
CA ASP A 56 -5.17 -8.76 6.45
C ASP A 56 -4.66 -7.87 5.31
N ALA A 57 -4.50 -8.42 4.12
CA ALA A 57 -4.10 -7.65 2.94
C ALA A 57 -5.15 -6.59 2.56
N ILE A 58 -6.44 -6.91 2.68
CA ILE A 58 -7.53 -5.97 2.47
C ILE A 58 -7.48 -4.84 3.52
N LEU A 59 -7.19 -5.16 4.77
CA LEU A 59 -7.06 -4.17 5.84
C LEU A 59 -5.88 -3.22 5.60
N VAL A 60 -4.73 -3.73 5.15
CA VAL A 60 -3.57 -2.90 4.79
C VAL A 60 -3.90 -1.99 3.61
N ALA A 61 -4.59 -2.49 2.59
CA ALA A 61 -5.04 -1.67 1.47
C ALA A 61 -5.97 -0.52 1.92
N ARG A 62 -6.93 -0.81 2.80
CA ARG A 62 -7.83 0.21 3.37
C ARG A 62 -7.11 1.20 4.28
N LEU A 63 -6.14 0.71 5.07
CA LEU A 63 -5.31 1.55 5.92
C LEU A 63 -4.47 2.51 5.08
N THR A 64 -3.99 2.07 3.92
CA THR A 64 -3.24 2.89 2.98
C THR A 64 -4.14 3.89 2.24
N ASP A 65 -5.32 3.48 1.78
CA ASP A 65 -6.28 4.36 1.08
C ASP A 65 -6.67 5.58 1.93
N ARG A 66 -6.87 5.36 3.22
CA ARG A 66 -7.42 6.37 4.14
C ARG A 66 -6.61 7.66 4.26
N PRO A 67 -5.27 7.66 4.42
CA PRO A 67 -4.47 8.87 4.44
C PRO A 67 -4.18 9.45 3.04
N LEU A 68 -4.24 8.65 1.97
CA LEU A 68 -3.94 9.11 0.62
C LEU A 68 -5.10 9.86 -0.02
N ARG A 69 -6.33 9.36 0.16
CA ARG A 69 -7.54 9.87 -0.51
C ARG A 69 -7.82 11.35 -0.27
N PRO A 70 -7.74 11.90 0.95
CA PRO A 70 -8.03 13.31 1.20
C PRO A 70 -7.07 14.31 0.55
N LEU A 71 -5.91 13.85 0.10
CA LEU A 71 -4.86 14.70 -0.48
C LEU A 71 -4.97 14.83 -2.00
N PHE A 72 -5.92 14.14 -2.63
CA PHE A 72 -6.27 14.39 -4.03
C PHE A 72 -7.13 15.63 -4.15
N GLN A 73 -7.06 16.27 -5.31
CA GLN A 73 -7.81 17.50 -5.56
C GLN A 73 -9.33 17.25 -5.55
N ASP A 74 -10.06 18.18 -4.95
CA ASP A 74 -11.52 18.16 -4.99
C ASP A 74 -12.01 18.21 -6.46
N GLY A 75 -13.01 17.37 -6.75
CA GLY A 75 -13.55 17.28 -8.09
C GLY A 75 -12.77 16.42 -9.08
N MET A 76 -11.63 15.84 -8.70
CA MET A 76 -10.91 14.89 -9.53
C MET A 76 -11.78 13.68 -9.86
N ARG A 77 -11.81 13.28 -11.14
CA ARG A 77 -12.60 12.16 -11.66
C ARG A 77 -11.78 11.14 -12.43
N ASN A 78 -10.48 11.39 -12.57
CA ASN A 78 -9.55 10.44 -13.18
C ASN A 78 -9.49 9.17 -12.34
N GLU A 79 -9.47 8.03 -12.99
CA GLU A 79 -9.23 6.76 -12.30
C GLU A 79 -7.77 6.72 -11.83
N VAL A 80 -7.56 6.52 -10.55
CA VAL A 80 -6.22 6.34 -9.97
C VAL A 80 -6.15 4.95 -9.33
N GLN A 81 -5.12 4.21 -9.70
CA GLN A 81 -4.84 2.90 -9.12
C GLN A 81 -3.46 2.91 -8.47
N VAL A 82 -3.41 2.44 -7.23
CA VAL A 82 -2.18 2.20 -6.49
C VAL A 82 -2.11 0.70 -6.16
N ALA A 83 -1.19 0.01 -6.80
CA ALA A 83 -0.97 -1.42 -6.60
C ALA A 83 0.33 -1.65 -5.82
N MET A 84 0.25 -2.46 -4.78
CA MET A 84 1.39 -2.78 -3.90
C MET A 84 1.55 -4.28 -3.75
N PHE A 85 2.81 -4.73 -3.77
CA PHE A 85 3.15 -6.15 -3.61
C PHE A 85 4.30 -6.30 -2.63
N SER A 86 4.19 -7.24 -1.68
CA SER A 86 5.33 -7.65 -0.87
C SER A 86 6.28 -8.51 -1.71
N LEU A 87 7.53 -8.10 -1.82
CA LEU A 87 8.57 -8.84 -2.55
C LEU A 87 9.47 -9.66 -1.62
N SER A 88 9.71 -9.13 -0.41
CA SER A 88 10.50 -9.77 0.63
C SER A 88 10.00 -9.36 2.00
N SER A 89 10.11 -10.25 2.98
CA SER A 89 9.73 -10.01 4.38
C SER A 89 10.66 -10.79 5.30
N ASP A 90 11.18 -10.10 6.31
CA ASP A 90 11.99 -10.68 7.39
C ASP A 90 11.13 -11.34 8.47
N GLY A 91 9.81 -11.16 8.44
CA GLY A 91 8.88 -11.65 9.45
C GLY A 91 8.92 -10.89 10.78
N VAL A 92 9.73 -9.84 10.90
CA VAL A 92 9.90 -9.00 12.10
C VAL A 92 9.29 -7.63 11.87
N ASN A 93 9.64 -6.98 10.76
CA ASN A 93 9.16 -5.64 10.45
C ASN A 93 7.78 -5.69 9.76
N PRO A 94 6.74 -5.03 10.32
CA PRO A 94 5.41 -5.02 9.73
C PRO A 94 5.41 -4.35 8.36
N LEU A 95 4.85 -5.02 7.36
CA LEU A 95 4.78 -4.52 5.99
C LEU A 95 3.71 -3.44 5.79
N ASP A 96 2.77 -3.27 6.70
CA ASP A 96 1.69 -2.28 6.63
C ASP A 96 2.22 -0.84 6.62
N VAL A 97 3.18 -0.53 7.50
CA VAL A 97 3.85 0.78 7.54
C VAL A 97 4.66 1.02 6.28
N LEU A 98 5.38 -0.01 5.81
CA LEU A 98 6.15 0.07 4.57
C LEU A 98 5.24 0.28 3.35
N ALA A 99 4.08 -0.36 3.32
CA ALA A 99 3.10 -0.23 2.24
C ALA A 99 2.61 1.22 2.11
N ILE A 100 2.26 1.89 3.21
CA ILE A 100 1.82 3.28 3.20
C ILE A 100 2.94 4.20 2.67
N ASN A 101 4.16 4.04 3.16
CA ASN A 101 5.31 4.83 2.71
C ASN A 101 5.64 4.57 1.24
N ALA A 102 5.57 3.31 0.79
CA ALA A 102 5.79 2.93 -0.59
C ALA A 102 4.73 3.52 -1.54
N ALA A 103 3.45 3.46 -1.15
CA ALA A 103 2.35 4.05 -1.92
C ALA A 103 2.52 5.57 -2.05
N SER A 104 2.82 6.25 -0.94
CA SER A 104 3.10 7.68 -0.93
C SER A 104 4.26 8.05 -1.86
N ALA A 105 5.36 7.33 -1.77
CA ALA A 105 6.51 7.55 -2.62
C ALA A 105 6.20 7.31 -4.11
N ALA A 106 5.43 6.26 -4.44
CA ALA A 106 5.04 5.96 -5.81
C ALA A 106 4.18 7.07 -6.44
N ILE A 107 3.25 7.66 -5.67
CA ILE A 107 2.43 8.78 -6.15
C ILE A 107 3.27 10.05 -6.31
N VAL A 108 4.16 10.35 -5.36
CA VAL A 108 5.00 11.58 -5.40
C VAL A 108 5.93 11.60 -6.61
N ILE A 109 6.50 10.46 -7.01
CA ILE A 109 7.38 10.40 -8.19
C ILE A 109 6.62 10.31 -9.52
N SER A 110 5.29 10.16 -9.47
CA SER A 110 4.43 10.18 -10.66
C SER A 110 4.02 11.61 -11.01
N ASP A 111 3.36 11.78 -12.14
CA ASP A 111 2.75 13.04 -12.57
C ASP A 111 1.31 13.22 -12.06
N ILE A 112 0.85 12.35 -11.17
CA ILE A 112 -0.49 12.42 -10.57
C ILE A 112 -0.58 13.65 -9.66
N PRO A 113 -1.56 14.56 -9.86
CA PRO A 113 -1.74 15.72 -9.01
C PRO A 113 -2.21 15.31 -7.60
N TRP A 114 -1.34 15.45 -6.63
CA TRP A 114 -1.56 14.99 -5.27
C TRP A 114 -0.84 15.89 -4.24
N GLY A 115 -1.48 16.17 -3.12
CA GLY A 115 -1.01 17.10 -2.09
C GLY A 115 -0.08 16.51 -1.03
N GLY A 116 0.40 15.25 -1.22
CA GLY A 116 1.36 14.62 -0.31
C GLY A 116 2.79 15.14 -0.43
N PRO A 117 3.79 14.57 0.23
CA PRO A 117 3.85 13.18 0.70
C PRO A 117 3.17 12.88 2.04
N VAL A 118 2.94 11.59 2.27
CA VAL A 118 2.50 11.03 3.55
C VAL A 118 3.58 10.10 4.07
N GLY A 119 3.90 10.21 5.36
CA GLY A 119 4.75 9.27 6.08
C GLY A 119 3.96 8.52 7.13
N ALA A 120 4.29 7.25 7.36
CA ALA A 120 3.69 6.41 8.37
C ALA A 120 4.74 5.78 9.27
N VAL A 121 4.43 5.72 10.56
CA VAL A 121 5.20 5.00 11.58
C VAL A 121 4.23 4.31 12.54
N ARG A 122 4.65 3.22 13.14
CA ARG A 122 3.92 2.59 14.26
C ARG A 122 4.38 3.25 15.55
N VAL A 123 3.45 3.62 16.41
CA VAL A 123 3.77 4.19 17.72
C VAL A 123 3.17 3.29 18.80
N GLY A 124 4.01 2.83 19.71
CA GLY A 124 3.62 2.13 20.93
C GLY A 124 3.77 3.02 22.17
N ARG A 125 3.16 2.60 23.28
CA ARG A 125 3.36 3.23 24.58
C ARG A 125 3.74 2.18 25.60
N VAL A 126 4.96 2.29 26.13
CA VAL A 126 5.52 1.37 27.12
C VAL A 126 5.87 2.16 28.38
N ASN A 127 5.33 1.78 29.52
CA ASN A 127 5.56 2.45 30.82
C ASN A 127 5.34 3.96 30.80
N GLY A 128 4.41 4.45 29.95
CA GLY A 128 4.12 5.89 29.83
C GLY A 128 4.92 6.63 28.74
N GLU A 129 5.96 6.04 28.20
CA GLU A 129 6.80 6.61 27.15
C GLU A 129 6.37 6.11 25.76
N PHE A 130 6.48 7.00 24.75
CA PHE A 130 6.20 6.64 23.37
C PHE A 130 7.43 5.99 22.72
N VAL A 131 7.20 4.87 22.06
CA VAL A 131 8.22 4.12 21.31
C VAL A 131 7.79 4.07 19.84
N ILE A 132 8.70 4.37 18.93
CA ILE A 132 8.47 4.32 17.49
C ILE A 132 8.87 2.94 16.96
N ASN A 133 7.98 2.33 16.19
CA ASN A 133 8.17 0.99 15.60
C ASN A 133 8.58 -0.07 16.63
N PRO A 134 7.81 -0.22 17.73
CA PRO A 134 8.11 -1.20 18.77
C PRO A 134 7.98 -2.64 18.29
#